data_57775ec94f41c3bcb07dc930fb95ed7a
#
_entry.id   57775ec94f41c3bcb07dc930fb95ed7a
#
_cell.length_a   1.000
_cell.length_b   1.000
_cell.length_c   1.000
_cell.angle_alpha   90.00
_cell.angle_beta   90.00
_cell.angle_gamma   90.00
#
_symmetry.space_group_name_H-M   'P 1'
#
loop_
_entity.id
_entity.type
_entity.pdbx_description
1 polymer ?
#
loop_
_entity_poly.entity_id
_entity_poly.type
_entity_poly.pdbx_seq_one_letter_code
_entity_poly.pdbx_strand_id
1 'polypeptide(L)'
;MPKSTNQKQKMLLILDYLQKHTDETHDATTPQLIDYLAANGIKAERKSIYNDIQTLIDFGYDIVRGPGPHDGYQLLSRDFELAEVKLLVDLVQSSKFITTKKSRELISKLQHLVSENDARKLQRQVVVTDRNKALNENIYYSVDVIYAAIADNRQIRFQYFDWDVKKQMVPRKDGAVYEISPWLLTWDDENYYLVAYDSATTCMKHYRVDKMLHIELSESPREGRDVYEKIDVAAYSKKTFGMFAGEEETIQLLCDNALIGVIVDRFGSDVALRPYDDTHALARMNIAVSPQFFGWLAGLSGRVTIYAPQSLAVSYKGYLQRLLDGC
;
A
#
# COMPACT_ATOMS: atom_id res chain seq x y z
N MET A 1 10.21 54.03 -7.30
CA MET A 1 10.64 53.49 -5.98
C MET A 1 11.35 52.18 -6.24
N PRO A 2 12.54 51.93 -5.70
CA PRO A 2 13.20 50.65 -5.90
C PRO A 2 12.33 49.56 -5.23
N LYS A 3 11.88 48.57 -6.02
CA LYS A 3 11.22 47.36 -5.51
C LYS A 3 12.23 46.66 -4.60
N SER A 4 11.89 46.48 -3.30
CA SER A 4 12.76 45.77 -2.38
C SER A 4 13.03 44.38 -2.95
N THR A 5 14.27 43.97 -3.02
CA THR A 5 14.76 42.72 -3.62
C THR A 5 14.09 41.46 -3.02
N ASN A 6 13.41 41.60 -1.87
CA ASN A 6 12.90 40.50 -1.08
C ASN A 6 11.36 40.38 -1.04
N GLN A 7 10.62 41.13 -1.90
CA GLN A 7 9.14 41.08 -1.84
C GLN A 7 8.57 39.72 -2.17
N LYS A 8 9.12 39.01 -3.16
CA LYS A 8 8.68 37.64 -3.53
C LYS A 8 8.99 36.65 -2.42
N GLN A 9 10.18 36.74 -1.83
CA GLN A 9 10.60 35.90 -0.72
C GLN A 9 9.73 36.13 0.53
N LYS A 10 9.35 37.38 0.80
CA LYS A 10 8.48 37.73 1.92
C LYS A 10 7.13 37.00 1.86
N MET A 11 6.46 37.04 0.70
CA MET A 11 5.17 36.41 0.50
C MET A 11 5.26 34.86 0.65
N LEU A 12 6.33 34.24 0.13
CA LEU A 12 6.58 32.80 0.30
C LEU A 12 6.81 32.42 1.76
N LEU A 13 7.52 33.26 2.54
CA LEU A 13 7.72 33.03 3.97
C LEU A 13 6.43 33.21 4.77
N ILE A 14 5.57 34.17 4.41
CA ILE A 14 4.24 34.30 5.04
C ILE A 14 3.41 33.03 4.79
N LEU A 15 3.39 32.54 3.56
CA LEU A 15 2.69 31.31 3.21
C LEU A 15 3.26 30.11 3.97
N ASP A 16 4.58 29.95 4.01
CA ASP A 16 5.26 28.87 4.76
C ASP A 16 4.90 28.91 6.25
N TYR A 17 4.87 30.11 6.85
CA TYR A 17 4.45 30.27 8.23
C TYR A 17 2.99 29.82 8.46
N LEU A 18 2.08 30.29 7.59
CA LEU A 18 0.66 29.93 7.70
C LEU A 18 0.47 28.42 7.52
N GLN A 19 1.15 27.79 6.57
CA GLN A 19 1.10 26.36 6.36
C GLN A 19 1.58 25.56 7.56
N LYS A 20 2.61 26.00 8.24
CA LYS A 20 3.22 25.28 9.38
C LYS A 20 2.52 25.53 10.70
N HIS A 21 2.09 26.75 10.96
CA HIS A 21 1.71 27.17 12.32
C HIS A 21 0.22 27.47 12.49
N THR A 22 -0.58 27.43 11.41
CA THR A 22 -2.02 27.69 11.53
C THR A 22 -2.85 26.45 11.16
N ASP A 23 -4.02 26.33 11.77
CA ASP A 23 -5.05 25.34 11.52
C ASP A 23 -6.41 25.88 12.01
N GLU A 24 -7.47 25.06 12.07
CA GLU A 24 -8.80 25.46 12.53
C GLU A 24 -8.82 26.06 13.95
N THR A 25 -7.82 25.75 14.78
CA THR A 25 -7.75 26.14 16.20
C THR A 25 -6.60 27.08 16.52
N HIS A 26 -5.67 27.29 15.58
CA HIS A 26 -4.49 28.13 15.76
C HIS A 26 -4.40 29.17 14.67
N ASP A 27 -4.31 30.43 15.05
CA ASP A 27 -4.13 31.57 14.15
C ASP A 27 -2.72 32.17 14.23
N ALA A 28 -2.33 32.87 13.20
CA ALA A 28 -1.09 33.65 13.11
C ALA A 28 -1.39 35.13 13.21
N THR A 29 -0.96 35.78 14.25
CA THR A 29 -1.11 37.22 14.39
C THR A 29 -0.13 37.98 13.52
N THR A 30 -0.49 39.22 13.11
CA THR A 30 0.43 40.07 12.34
C THR A 30 1.78 40.31 13.01
N PRO A 31 1.86 40.51 14.36
CA PRO A 31 3.15 40.59 15.05
C PRO A 31 4.01 39.33 14.88
N GLN A 32 3.42 38.13 15.03
CA GLN A 32 4.14 36.86 14.83
C GLN A 32 4.70 36.72 13.42
N LEU A 33 3.94 37.15 12.39
CA LEU A 33 4.43 37.17 11.00
C LEU A 33 5.59 38.15 10.82
N ILE A 34 5.53 39.34 11.46
CA ILE A 34 6.62 40.32 11.44
C ILE A 34 7.88 39.73 12.07
N ASP A 35 7.76 39.12 13.25
CA ASP A 35 8.88 38.54 13.97
C ASP A 35 9.51 37.38 13.19
N TYR A 36 8.69 36.54 12.57
CA TYR A 36 9.16 35.44 11.70
C TYR A 36 9.93 35.96 10.47
N LEU A 37 9.40 37.00 9.81
CA LEU A 37 10.07 37.64 8.69
C LEU A 37 11.39 38.29 9.11
N ALA A 38 11.41 38.95 10.27
CA ALA A 38 12.63 39.58 10.82
C ALA A 38 13.70 38.52 11.14
N ALA A 39 13.31 37.36 11.71
CA ALA A 39 14.21 36.22 11.94
C ALA A 39 14.82 35.67 10.62
N ASN A 40 14.11 35.82 9.51
CA ASN A 40 14.58 35.45 8.16
C ASN A 40 15.24 36.64 7.41
N GLY A 41 15.60 37.72 8.11
CA GLY A 41 16.31 38.88 7.55
C GLY A 41 15.44 39.81 6.72
N ILE A 42 14.11 39.74 6.80
CA ILE A 42 13.17 40.54 6.06
C ILE A 42 12.44 41.54 6.98
N LYS A 43 12.62 42.82 6.80
CA LYS A 43 11.84 43.86 7.50
C LYS A 43 10.51 44.03 6.79
N ALA A 44 9.42 43.96 7.52
CA ALA A 44 8.06 44.14 6.97
C ALA A 44 7.21 45.04 7.88
N GLU A 45 6.35 45.85 7.27
CA GLU A 45 5.35 46.65 7.96
C GLU A 45 3.98 45.96 7.88
N ARG A 46 3.11 46.20 8.86
CA ARG A 46 1.74 45.64 8.92
C ARG A 46 0.97 45.77 7.61
N LYS A 47 0.94 46.98 7.02
CA LYS A 47 0.22 47.22 5.76
C LYS A 47 0.74 46.37 4.60
N SER A 48 2.03 46.12 4.57
CA SER A 48 2.66 45.28 3.54
C SER A 48 2.26 43.80 3.72
N ILE A 49 2.13 43.31 4.95
CA ILE A 49 1.64 41.93 5.24
C ILE A 49 0.19 41.76 4.82
N TYR A 50 -0.67 42.74 5.11
CA TYR A 50 -2.06 42.70 4.68
C TYR A 50 -2.21 42.60 3.16
N ASN A 51 -1.40 43.33 2.40
CA ASN A 51 -1.39 43.23 0.96
C ASN A 51 -0.89 41.88 0.44
N ASP A 52 0.14 41.33 1.08
CA ASP A 52 0.64 40.00 0.69
C ASP A 52 -0.40 38.88 1.00
N ILE A 53 -1.05 38.94 2.13
CA ILE A 53 -2.14 38.01 2.47
C ILE A 53 -3.30 38.15 1.50
N GLN A 54 -3.71 39.39 1.17
CA GLN A 54 -4.75 39.59 0.15
C GLN A 54 -4.34 39.00 -1.19
N THR A 55 -3.07 39.18 -1.60
CA THR A 55 -2.54 38.57 -2.83
C THR A 55 -2.61 37.02 -2.79
N LEU A 56 -2.33 36.40 -1.64
CA LEU A 56 -2.46 34.96 -1.47
C LEU A 56 -3.93 34.50 -1.57
N ILE A 57 -4.86 35.25 -0.96
CA ILE A 57 -6.30 34.99 -1.09
C ILE A 57 -6.75 35.13 -2.55
N ASP A 58 -6.35 36.20 -3.24
CA ASP A 58 -6.69 36.41 -4.64
C ASP A 58 -6.09 35.34 -5.58
N PHE A 59 -4.98 34.72 -5.16
CA PHE A 59 -4.36 33.59 -5.86
C PHE A 59 -5.10 32.26 -5.63
N GLY A 60 -5.95 32.19 -4.57
CA GLY A 60 -6.79 31.02 -4.29
C GLY A 60 -6.51 30.30 -2.97
N TYR A 61 -5.64 30.83 -2.11
CA TYR A 61 -5.47 30.29 -0.76
C TYR A 61 -6.66 30.68 0.13
N ASP A 62 -7.24 29.69 0.82
CA ASP A 62 -8.34 29.91 1.76
C ASP A 62 -7.79 30.41 3.10
N ILE A 63 -7.47 31.68 3.15
CA ILE A 63 -6.97 32.37 4.35
C ILE A 63 -8.10 33.19 4.95
N VAL A 64 -8.49 32.87 6.17
CA VAL A 64 -9.58 33.55 6.90
C VAL A 64 -9.02 34.28 8.13
N ARG A 65 -9.85 35.17 8.71
CA ARG A 65 -9.59 35.72 10.03
C ARG A 65 -9.93 34.67 11.11
N GLY A 66 -8.99 34.39 11.98
CA GLY A 66 -9.18 33.44 13.07
C GLY A 66 -10.22 33.93 14.10
N PRO A 67 -10.85 33.02 14.84
CA PRO A 67 -11.86 33.35 15.85
C PRO A 67 -11.23 33.93 17.13
N GLY A 68 -9.92 34.03 17.22
CA GLY A 68 -9.19 34.50 18.39
C GLY A 68 -9.36 36.02 18.63
N PRO A 69 -9.09 36.51 19.87
CA PRO A 69 -9.25 37.92 20.23
C PRO A 69 -8.23 38.84 19.54
N HIS A 70 -7.29 38.31 18.78
CA HIS A 70 -6.15 39.06 18.21
C HIS A 70 -6.18 39.22 16.69
N ASP A 71 -7.30 38.96 16.04
CA ASP A 71 -7.47 39.13 14.59
C ASP A 71 -6.36 38.45 13.75
N GLY A 72 -6.00 37.22 14.14
CA GLY A 72 -4.99 36.42 13.43
C GLY A 72 -5.49 35.87 12.10
N TYR A 73 -4.63 35.27 11.33
CA TYR A 73 -4.93 34.62 10.06
C TYR A 73 -4.80 33.11 10.20
N GLN A 74 -5.72 32.37 9.57
CA GLN A 74 -5.70 30.91 9.48
C GLN A 74 -5.74 30.52 8.03
N LEU A 75 -4.90 29.55 7.66
CA LEU A 75 -5.00 28.83 6.38
C LEU A 75 -5.84 27.57 6.63
N LEU A 76 -7.06 27.54 6.09
CA LEU A 76 -8.00 26.45 6.33
C LEU A 76 -7.86 25.33 5.29
N SER A 77 -7.86 25.65 4.00
CA SER A 77 -7.73 24.62 2.97
C SER A 77 -6.29 24.17 2.77
N ARG A 78 -6.11 22.87 2.69
CA ARG A 78 -4.86 22.19 2.38
C ARG A 78 -5.13 21.13 1.33
N ASP A 79 -4.06 20.68 0.65
CA ASP A 79 -4.17 19.60 -0.34
C ASP A 79 -4.69 18.29 0.28
N PHE A 80 -4.41 18.10 1.59
CA PHE A 80 -4.87 16.96 2.38
C PHE A 80 -5.52 17.41 3.68
N GLU A 81 -6.65 16.83 4.01
CA GLU A 81 -7.28 16.97 5.32
C GLU A 81 -6.51 16.16 6.38
N LEU A 82 -6.60 16.57 7.65
CA LEU A 82 -5.98 15.84 8.76
C LEU A 82 -6.39 14.36 8.83
N ALA A 83 -7.67 14.06 8.52
CA ALA A 83 -8.17 12.69 8.51
C ALA A 83 -7.51 11.84 7.42
N GLU A 84 -7.28 12.41 6.24
CA GLU A 84 -6.60 11.73 5.13
C GLU A 84 -5.13 11.46 5.45
N VAL A 85 -4.42 12.46 6.02
CA VAL A 85 -3.03 12.26 6.45
C VAL A 85 -2.93 11.20 7.57
N LYS A 86 -3.90 11.14 8.50
CA LYS A 86 -3.98 10.05 9.49
C LYS A 86 -4.06 8.68 8.84
N LEU A 87 -4.95 8.51 7.86
CA LEU A 87 -5.08 7.24 7.12
C LEU A 87 -3.78 6.87 6.41
N LEU A 88 -3.11 7.83 5.76
CA LEU A 88 -1.81 7.59 5.11
C LEU A 88 -0.73 7.17 6.12
N VAL A 89 -0.66 7.82 7.27
CA VAL A 89 0.27 7.44 8.35
C VAL A 89 -0.02 6.04 8.87
N ASP A 90 -1.29 5.69 9.09
CA ASP A 90 -1.71 4.37 9.56
C ASP A 90 -1.37 3.28 8.54
N LEU A 91 -1.59 3.52 7.24
CA LEU A 91 -1.20 2.62 6.17
C LEU A 91 0.31 2.38 6.13
N VAL A 92 1.13 3.45 6.26
CA VAL A 92 2.59 3.32 6.30
C VAL A 92 3.05 2.57 7.55
N GLN A 93 2.43 2.82 8.70
CA GLN A 93 2.77 2.14 9.96
C GLN A 93 2.38 0.66 9.93
N SER A 94 1.17 0.34 9.44
CA SER A 94 0.66 -1.03 9.41
C SER A 94 1.30 -1.90 8.34
N SER A 95 1.88 -1.31 7.29
CA SER A 95 2.50 -2.05 6.20
C SER A 95 3.66 -2.92 6.65
N LYS A 96 3.60 -4.22 6.40
CA LYS A 96 4.71 -5.16 6.60
C LYS A 96 5.79 -4.99 5.54
N PHE A 97 5.41 -4.51 4.37
CA PHE A 97 6.29 -4.34 3.22
C PHE A 97 7.33 -3.23 3.41
N ILE A 98 6.97 -2.14 4.10
CA ILE A 98 7.85 -0.99 4.31
C ILE A 98 8.71 -1.22 5.54
N THR A 99 10.05 -1.05 5.42
CA THR A 99 10.97 -1.21 6.55
C THR A 99 10.69 -0.19 7.66
N THR A 100 11.11 -0.48 8.88
CA THR A 100 10.93 0.44 10.02
C THR A 100 11.57 1.80 9.77
N LYS A 101 12.79 1.80 9.18
CA LYS A 101 13.50 3.04 8.84
C LYS A 101 12.72 3.86 7.81
N LYS A 102 12.31 3.22 6.71
CA LYS A 102 11.56 3.88 5.64
C LYS A 102 10.19 4.37 6.08
N SER A 103 9.51 3.64 6.97
CA SER A 103 8.26 4.09 7.57
C SER A 103 8.43 5.41 8.33
N ARG A 104 9.49 5.53 9.16
CA ARG A 104 9.78 6.78 9.88
C ARG A 104 10.04 7.95 8.94
N GLU A 105 10.82 7.73 7.87
CA GLU A 105 11.10 8.75 6.85
C GLU A 105 9.81 9.21 6.14
N LEU A 106 8.96 8.27 5.72
CA LEU A 106 7.69 8.58 5.06
C LEU A 106 6.73 9.31 5.99
N ILE A 107 6.57 8.85 7.23
CA ILE A 107 5.72 9.51 8.22
C ILE A 107 6.19 10.94 8.48
N SER A 108 7.51 11.15 8.62
CA SER A 108 8.06 12.49 8.77
C SER A 108 7.72 13.41 7.58
N LYS A 109 7.73 12.88 6.35
CA LYS A 109 7.30 13.63 5.17
C LYS A 109 5.81 13.92 5.16
N LEU A 110 4.97 12.94 5.52
CA LEU A 110 3.52 13.11 5.59
C LEU A 110 3.12 14.16 6.63
N GLN A 111 3.85 14.27 7.73
CA GLN A 111 3.62 15.27 8.76
C GLN A 111 3.77 16.72 8.27
N HIS A 112 4.53 16.97 7.19
CA HIS A 112 4.65 18.30 6.59
C HIS A 112 3.42 18.71 5.75
N LEU A 113 2.47 17.80 5.50
CA LEU A 113 1.22 18.10 4.80
C LEU A 113 0.17 18.78 5.69
N VAL A 114 0.39 18.81 7.00
CA VAL A 114 -0.49 19.41 8.00
C VAL A 114 0.27 20.43 8.84
N SER A 115 -0.44 21.16 9.72
CA SER A 115 0.20 22.06 10.67
C SER A 115 1.09 21.30 11.66
N GLU A 116 2.08 21.98 12.26
CA GLU A 116 2.91 21.39 13.33
C GLU A 116 2.09 20.93 14.53
N ASN A 117 0.97 21.62 14.83
CA ASN A 117 0.08 21.26 15.92
C ASN A 117 -0.66 19.94 15.61
N ASP A 118 -1.15 19.79 14.39
CA ASP A 118 -1.79 18.57 13.92
C ASP A 118 -0.77 17.43 13.76
N ALA A 119 0.45 17.72 13.28
CA ALA A 119 1.53 16.75 13.20
C ALA A 119 1.86 16.11 14.57
N ARG A 120 1.82 16.90 15.66
CA ARG A 120 1.99 16.38 17.02
C ARG A 120 0.87 15.45 17.45
N LYS A 121 -0.37 15.67 16.98
CA LYS A 121 -1.52 14.78 17.24
C LYS A 121 -1.33 13.44 16.50
N LEU A 122 -0.76 13.46 15.29
CA LEU A 122 -0.49 12.25 14.50
C LEU A 122 0.49 11.28 15.19
N GLN A 123 1.47 11.79 15.93
CA GLN A 123 2.49 10.95 16.61
C GLN A 123 1.95 10.10 17.76
N ARG A 124 0.79 10.42 18.33
CA ARG A 124 0.29 9.86 19.59
C ARG A 124 -0.77 8.77 19.45
N GLN A 125 -1.31 8.51 18.27
CA GLN A 125 -2.60 7.80 18.14
C GLN A 125 -2.54 6.38 17.61
N VAL A 126 -1.47 5.91 16.98
CA VAL A 126 -1.42 4.53 16.47
C VAL A 126 -0.23 3.79 17.07
N VAL A 127 -0.52 2.93 18.03
CA VAL A 127 0.40 1.88 18.46
C VAL A 127 0.16 0.68 17.55
N VAL A 128 0.90 0.57 16.46
CA VAL A 128 0.97 -0.70 15.72
C VAL A 128 1.82 -1.64 16.55
N THR A 129 1.16 -2.55 17.28
CA THR A 129 1.84 -3.62 18.02
C THR A 129 2.68 -4.43 17.04
N ASP A 130 3.98 -4.52 17.32
CA ASP A 130 5.02 -5.39 16.73
C ASP A 130 4.64 -6.16 15.47
N ARG A 131 4.39 -5.45 14.36
CA ARG A 131 4.35 -6.09 13.06
C ARG A 131 5.76 -6.28 12.55
N ASN A 132 6.10 -7.53 12.21
CA ASN A 132 7.36 -7.85 11.55
C ASN A 132 7.43 -7.12 10.22
N LYS A 133 8.21 -6.03 10.16
CA LYS A 133 8.45 -5.26 8.93
C LYS A 133 9.52 -5.92 8.08
N ALA A 134 9.47 -5.68 6.78
CA ALA A 134 10.51 -6.12 5.87
C ALA A 134 11.90 -5.63 6.30
N LEU A 135 12.90 -6.46 6.07
CA LEU A 135 14.30 -6.14 6.36
C LEU A 135 15.07 -5.65 5.12
N ASN A 136 14.51 -5.88 3.94
CA ASN A 136 15.13 -5.44 2.69
C ASN A 136 14.87 -3.95 2.45
N GLU A 137 15.85 -3.10 2.68
CA GLU A 137 15.77 -1.64 2.50
C GLU A 137 15.59 -1.22 1.03
N ASN A 138 15.91 -2.11 0.07
CA ASN A 138 15.87 -1.80 -1.36
C ASN A 138 14.52 -2.11 -2.03
N ILE A 139 13.54 -2.56 -1.25
CA ILE A 139 12.30 -3.10 -1.77
C ILE A 139 11.52 -2.12 -2.69
N TYR A 140 11.50 -0.83 -2.36
CA TYR A 140 10.81 0.17 -3.18
C TYR A 140 11.58 0.49 -4.47
N TYR A 141 12.92 0.39 -4.47
CA TYR A 141 13.72 0.46 -5.69
C TYR A 141 13.45 -0.75 -6.58
N SER A 142 13.27 -1.93 -5.97
CA SER A 142 12.90 -3.13 -6.71
C SER A 142 11.55 -2.96 -7.43
N VAL A 143 10.58 -2.36 -6.76
CA VAL A 143 9.27 -2.02 -7.35
C VAL A 143 9.43 -1.06 -8.52
N ASP A 144 10.26 -0.03 -8.37
CA ASP A 144 10.52 0.99 -9.39
C ASP A 144 11.18 0.38 -10.64
N VAL A 145 12.19 -0.47 -10.46
CA VAL A 145 12.84 -1.21 -11.57
C VAL A 145 11.85 -2.11 -12.28
N ILE A 146 10.96 -2.78 -11.56
CA ILE A 146 9.92 -3.64 -12.17
C ILE A 146 8.95 -2.81 -12.99
N TYR A 147 8.47 -1.66 -12.50
CA TYR A 147 7.60 -0.78 -13.27
C TYR A 147 8.30 -0.26 -14.53
N ALA A 148 9.56 0.16 -14.43
CA ALA A 148 10.35 0.58 -15.59
C ALA A 148 10.49 -0.56 -16.63
N ALA A 149 10.79 -1.78 -16.16
CA ALA A 149 10.89 -2.95 -17.04
C ALA A 149 9.59 -3.27 -17.77
N ILE A 150 8.44 -3.12 -17.07
CA ILE A 150 7.11 -3.32 -17.67
C ILE A 150 6.84 -2.23 -18.73
N ALA A 151 7.14 -0.97 -18.43
CA ALA A 151 6.94 0.16 -19.32
C ALA A 151 7.82 0.07 -20.60
N ASP A 152 9.09 -0.32 -20.41
CA ASP A 152 10.08 -0.40 -21.49
C ASP A 152 10.06 -1.73 -22.26
N ASN A 153 9.13 -2.64 -21.93
CA ASN A 153 9.02 -3.97 -22.50
C ASN A 153 10.32 -4.81 -22.41
N ARG A 154 10.99 -4.76 -21.23
CA ARG A 154 12.28 -5.42 -20.97
C ARG A 154 12.15 -6.48 -19.90
N GLN A 155 13.06 -7.46 -19.92
CA GLN A 155 13.23 -8.43 -18.85
C GLN A 155 13.95 -7.80 -17.65
N ILE A 156 13.89 -8.49 -16.51
CA ILE A 156 14.65 -8.14 -15.31
C ILE A 156 15.54 -9.30 -14.89
N ARG A 157 16.64 -8.97 -14.23
CA ARG A 157 17.58 -9.91 -13.62
C ARG A 157 17.66 -9.67 -12.15
N PHE A 158 17.65 -10.72 -11.34
CA PHE A 158 17.77 -10.63 -9.88
C PHE A 158 18.21 -11.95 -9.27
N GLN A 159 18.67 -11.92 -8.02
CA GLN A 159 18.81 -13.08 -7.17
C GLN A 159 17.62 -13.20 -6.24
N TYR A 160 17.24 -14.43 -5.87
CA TYR A 160 16.10 -14.69 -4.98
C TYR A 160 16.57 -15.41 -3.73
N PHE A 161 16.15 -15.00 -2.53
CA PHE A 161 16.62 -15.58 -1.29
C PHE A 161 15.50 -16.24 -0.46
N ASP A 162 15.90 -17.15 0.41
CA ASP A 162 15.12 -17.67 1.50
C ASP A 162 15.78 -17.35 2.85
N TRP A 163 15.02 -17.41 3.91
CA TRP A 163 15.53 -17.29 5.27
C TRP A 163 16.02 -18.66 5.76
N ASP A 164 17.20 -18.67 6.34
CA ASP A 164 17.66 -19.85 7.10
C ASP A 164 17.14 -19.80 8.56
N VAL A 165 17.43 -20.87 9.31
CA VAL A 165 17.05 -20.98 10.73
C VAL A 165 17.73 -19.94 11.62
N LYS A 166 18.81 -19.30 11.16
CA LYS A 166 19.50 -18.20 11.83
C LYS A 166 18.97 -16.82 11.41
N LYS A 167 17.89 -16.78 10.62
CA LYS A 167 17.29 -15.56 10.06
C LYS A 167 18.26 -14.79 9.15
N GLN A 168 19.12 -15.51 8.43
CA GLN A 168 20.00 -14.95 7.41
C GLN A 168 19.39 -15.14 6.02
N MET A 169 19.60 -14.15 5.15
CA MET A 169 19.17 -14.22 3.74
C MET A 169 20.13 -15.14 2.98
N VAL A 170 19.65 -16.30 2.57
CA VAL A 170 20.43 -17.26 1.80
C VAL A 170 19.93 -17.28 0.36
N PRO A 171 20.75 -16.86 -0.62
CA PRO A 171 20.36 -16.90 -2.02
C PRO A 171 20.01 -18.33 -2.46
N ARG A 172 18.90 -18.49 -3.18
CA ARG A 172 18.48 -19.78 -3.74
C ARG A 172 19.43 -20.21 -4.86
N LYS A 173 19.53 -21.51 -5.09
CA LYS A 173 20.31 -22.12 -6.18
C LYS A 173 21.74 -21.59 -6.22
N ASP A 174 22.41 -21.53 -5.06
CA ASP A 174 23.79 -21.05 -4.92
C ASP A 174 24.02 -19.63 -5.50
N GLY A 175 23.01 -18.78 -5.40
CA GLY A 175 23.08 -17.40 -5.89
C GLY A 175 22.81 -17.24 -7.40
N ALA A 176 22.19 -18.22 -8.04
CA ALA A 176 21.85 -18.12 -9.45
C ALA A 176 20.99 -16.88 -9.73
N VAL A 177 21.29 -16.23 -10.84
CA VAL A 177 20.54 -15.09 -11.36
C VAL A 177 19.32 -15.60 -12.10
N TYR A 178 18.16 -15.08 -11.75
CA TYR A 178 16.91 -15.25 -12.48
C TYR A 178 16.83 -14.16 -13.54
N GLU A 179 16.51 -14.53 -14.77
CA GLU A 179 16.16 -13.60 -15.86
C GLU A 179 14.75 -13.92 -16.33
N ILE A 180 13.82 -12.99 -16.14
CA ILE A 180 12.39 -13.22 -16.35
C ILE A 180 11.70 -12.01 -16.95
N SER A 181 10.55 -12.24 -17.56
CA SER A 181 9.70 -11.21 -18.17
C SER A 181 8.62 -10.74 -17.21
N PRO A 182 8.73 -9.54 -16.60
CA PRO A 182 7.75 -9.02 -15.66
C PRO A 182 6.48 -8.59 -16.40
N TRP A 183 5.30 -9.00 -15.91
CA TRP A 183 4.02 -8.67 -16.54
C TRP A 183 3.09 -7.88 -15.64
N LEU A 184 3.01 -8.22 -14.36
CA LEU A 184 2.09 -7.60 -13.41
C LEU A 184 2.71 -7.54 -12.02
N LEU A 185 2.60 -6.37 -11.37
CA LEU A 185 2.75 -6.26 -9.92
C LEU A 185 1.36 -6.30 -9.29
N THR A 186 1.18 -7.21 -8.33
CA THR A 186 -0.05 -7.33 -7.57
C THR A 186 0.25 -7.27 -6.08
N TRP A 187 -0.76 -6.87 -5.32
CA TRP A 187 -0.69 -6.78 -3.86
C TRP A 187 -1.55 -7.87 -3.25
N ASP A 188 -0.96 -8.74 -2.43
CA ASP A 188 -1.67 -9.79 -1.70
C ASP A 188 -1.03 -10.01 -0.33
N ASP A 189 -1.85 -10.20 0.72
CA ASP A 189 -1.42 -10.39 2.11
C ASP A 189 -0.27 -9.45 2.54
N GLU A 190 -0.46 -8.14 2.29
CA GLU A 190 0.47 -7.08 2.64
C GLU A 190 1.86 -7.19 1.99
N ASN A 191 2.00 -7.90 0.88
CA ASN A 191 3.24 -8.03 0.10
C ASN A 191 3.00 -7.72 -1.38
N TYR A 192 4.04 -7.18 -2.04
CA TYR A 192 4.07 -7.13 -3.49
C TYR A 192 4.53 -8.46 -4.07
N TYR A 193 3.75 -8.93 -5.02
CA TYR A 193 4.08 -10.08 -5.84
C TYR A 193 4.26 -9.65 -7.30
N LEU A 194 5.35 -10.10 -7.89
CA LEU A 194 5.57 -9.99 -9.31
C LEU A 194 5.04 -11.26 -9.98
N VAL A 195 4.10 -11.10 -10.90
CA VAL A 195 3.70 -12.13 -11.85
C VAL A 195 4.57 -11.97 -13.08
N ALA A 196 5.36 -12.98 -13.39
CA ALA A 196 6.33 -12.93 -14.48
C ALA A 196 6.38 -14.25 -15.25
N TYR A 197 6.69 -14.15 -16.53
CA TYR A 197 6.92 -15.32 -17.39
C TYR A 197 8.38 -15.76 -17.26
N ASP A 198 8.58 -17.03 -17.00
CA ASP A 198 9.88 -17.68 -16.96
C ASP A 198 10.07 -18.54 -18.21
N SER A 199 10.94 -18.10 -19.12
CA SER A 199 11.21 -18.76 -20.39
C SER A 199 11.80 -20.16 -20.22
N ALA A 200 12.54 -20.39 -19.12
CA ALA A 200 13.16 -21.71 -18.87
C ALA A 200 12.13 -22.79 -18.54
N THR A 201 10.98 -22.39 -17.98
CA THR A 201 9.89 -23.32 -17.64
C THR A 201 8.62 -23.08 -18.43
N THR A 202 8.62 -22.08 -19.33
CA THR A 202 7.51 -21.68 -20.22
C THR A 202 6.20 -21.44 -19.48
N CYS A 203 6.24 -20.92 -18.27
CA CYS A 203 5.05 -20.68 -17.45
C CYS A 203 5.14 -19.37 -16.65
N MET A 204 3.98 -18.89 -16.20
CA MET A 204 3.89 -17.76 -15.29
C MET A 204 4.26 -18.19 -13.88
N LYS A 205 5.06 -17.37 -13.22
CA LYS A 205 5.50 -17.59 -11.84
C LYS A 205 5.26 -16.34 -10.99
N HIS A 206 5.15 -16.58 -9.69
CA HIS A 206 5.00 -15.52 -8.69
C HIS A 206 6.29 -15.38 -7.89
N TYR A 207 6.73 -14.14 -7.74
CA TYR A 207 7.88 -13.81 -6.92
C TYR A 207 7.52 -12.72 -5.94
N ARG A 208 7.80 -12.93 -4.66
CA ARG A 208 7.69 -11.87 -3.65
C ARG A 208 8.81 -10.85 -3.89
N VAL A 209 8.44 -9.59 -4.03
CA VAL A 209 9.41 -8.52 -4.36
C VAL A 209 10.39 -8.28 -3.20
N ASP A 210 9.94 -8.46 -1.96
CA ASP A 210 10.79 -8.33 -0.76
C ASP A 210 11.91 -9.38 -0.67
N LYS A 211 11.78 -10.49 -1.42
CA LYS A 211 12.80 -11.55 -1.51
C LYS A 211 13.76 -11.42 -2.70
N MET A 212 13.64 -10.35 -3.48
CA MET A 212 14.53 -10.07 -4.60
C MET A 212 15.77 -9.28 -4.14
N LEU A 213 16.94 -9.69 -4.58
CA LEU A 213 18.20 -9.01 -4.35
C LEU A 213 18.82 -8.62 -5.70
N HIS A 214 19.54 -7.49 -5.73
CA HIS A 214 20.32 -7.05 -6.90
C HIS A 214 19.50 -7.01 -8.19
N ILE A 215 18.27 -6.46 -8.10
CA ILE A 215 17.40 -6.35 -9.27
C ILE A 215 17.94 -5.30 -10.23
N GLU A 216 17.95 -5.65 -11.52
CA GLU A 216 18.37 -4.77 -12.61
C GLU A 216 17.57 -5.02 -13.89
N LEU A 217 17.51 -4.03 -14.78
CA LEU A 217 16.95 -4.17 -16.11
C LEU A 217 17.85 -5.04 -16.98
N SER A 218 17.27 -5.99 -17.72
CA SER A 218 17.97 -6.73 -18.78
C SER A 218 17.88 -5.99 -20.11
N GLU A 219 18.80 -6.24 -21.04
CA GLU A 219 18.71 -5.77 -22.42
C GLU A 219 17.67 -6.56 -23.24
N SER A 220 17.27 -7.74 -22.78
CA SER A 220 16.37 -8.64 -23.46
C SER A 220 14.91 -8.12 -23.42
N PRO A 221 14.15 -8.21 -24.52
CA PRO A 221 12.72 -7.87 -24.52
C PRO A 221 11.93 -8.92 -23.73
N ARG A 222 10.74 -8.51 -23.23
CA ARG A 222 9.83 -9.45 -22.53
C ARG A 222 9.30 -10.52 -23.47
N GLU A 223 9.13 -11.71 -22.94
CA GLU A 223 8.51 -12.88 -23.57
C GLU A 223 7.22 -13.29 -22.85
N GLY A 224 6.45 -14.22 -23.44
CA GLY A 224 5.27 -14.81 -22.81
C GLY A 224 4.02 -13.94 -22.83
N ARG A 225 3.90 -13.01 -23.79
CA ARG A 225 2.71 -12.15 -23.97
C ARG A 225 1.47 -12.99 -24.19
N ASP A 226 1.55 -14.00 -25.03
CA ASP A 226 0.46 -14.91 -25.39
C ASP A 226 -0.07 -15.73 -24.19
N VAL A 227 0.79 -16.00 -23.21
CA VAL A 227 0.44 -16.64 -21.95
C VAL A 227 -0.22 -15.64 -21.00
N TYR A 228 0.33 -14.42 -20.92
CA TYR A 228 -0.19 -13.37 -20.03
C TYR A 228 -1.58 -12.88 -20.48
N GLU A 229 -1.81 -12.68 -21.78
CA GLU A 229 -3.09 -12.19 -22.30
C GLU A 229 -4.27 -13.15 -22.05
N LYS A 230 -4.01 -14.41 -21.72
CA LYS A 230 -5.02 -15.39 -21.29
C LYS A 230 -5.39 -15.27 -19.80
N ILE A 231 -4.65 -14.47 -19.04
CA ILE A 231 -4.90 -14.31 -17.62
C ILE A 231 -5.92 -13.18 -17.41
N ASP A 232 -7.02 -13.50 -16.76
CA ASP A 232 -7.95 -12.50 -16.25
C ASP A 232 -7.35 -11.84 -14.99
N VAL A 233 -6.70 -10.69 -15.20
CA VAL A 233 -5.98 -9.95 -14.13
C VAL A 233 -6.92 -9.56 -12.99
N ALA A 234 -8.16 -9.19 -13.27
CA ALA A 234 -9.14 -8.78 -12.25
C ALA A 234 -9.58 -9.95 -11.37
N ALA A 235 -9.71 -11.13 -11.95
CA ALA A 235 -10.07 -12.35 -11.22
C ALA A 235 -8.85 -13.02 -10.56
N TYR A 236 -7.62 -12.69 -10.99
CA TYR A 236 -6.41 -13.41 -10.62
C TYR A 236 -6.13 -13.40 -9.11
N SER A 237 -6.19 -12.23 -8.47
CA SER A 237 -5.98 -12.11 -7.02
C SER A 237 -7.11 -12.73 -6.19
N LYS A 238 -8.33 -12.76 -6.71
CA LYS A 238 -9.49 -13.40 -6.04
C LYS A 238 -9.40 -14.92 -6.07
N LYS A 239 -8.83 -15.49 -7.14
CA LYS A 239 -8.72 -16.95 -7.35
C LYS A 239 -7.55 -17.58 -6.59
N THR A 240 -6.48 -16.83 -6.34
CA THR A 240 -5.25 -17.35 -5.71
C THR A 240 -5.26 -17.13 -4.21
N PHE A 241 -4.80 -18.12 -3.46
CA PHE A 241 -4.58 -18.05 -2.01
C PHE A 241 -3.10 -17.87 -1.73
N GLY A 242 -2.69 -16.66 -1.26
CA GLY A 242 -1.29 -16.35 -0.97
C GLY A 242 -0.38 -16.43 -2.19
N MET A 243 -0.93 -16.17 -3.41
CA MET A 243 -0.22 -16.25 -4.69
C MET A 243 0.39 -17.63 -5.00
N PHE A 244 -0.16 -18.70 -4.42
CA PHE A 244 0.23 -20.06 -4.78
C PHE A 244 -0.47 -20.48 -6.06
N ALA A 245 0.33 -20.96 -7.02
CA ALA A 245 -0.19 -21.54 -8.25
C ALA A 245 -0.92 -22.86 -7.95
N GLY A 246 -2.02 -23.10 -8.65
CA GLY A 246 -2.79 -24.33 -8.61
C GLY A 246 -3.61 -24.49 -9.89
N GLU A 247 -4.16 -25.68 -10.11
CA GLU A 247 -5.12 -25.86 -11.19
C GLU A 247 -6.39 -25.08 -10.90
N GLU A 248 -6.88 -24.31 -11.90
CA GLU A 248 -8.12 -23.56 -11.77
C GLU A 248 -9.31 -24.52 -11.87
N GLU A 249 -10.15 -24.52 -10.84
CA GLU A 249 -11.39 -25.28 -10.82
C GLU A 249 -12.60 -24.41 -10.44
N THR A 250 -13.73 -24.67 -11.09
CA THR A 250 -15.02 -24.13 -10.67
C THR A 250 -15.56 -25.00 -9.55
N ILE A 251 -15.69 -24.42 -8.35
CA ILE A 251 -16.15 -25.12 -7.16
C ILE A 251 -17.50 -24.60 -6.65
N GLN A 252 -18.15 -25.41 -5.86
CA GLN A 252 -19.28 -25.02 -5.02
C GLN A 252 -18.98 -25.34 -3.56
N LEU A 253 -19.13 -24.33 -2.71
CA LEU A 253 -19.01 -24.48 -1.26
C LEU A 253 -20.41 -24.43 -0.63
N LEU A 254 -20.71 -25.36 0.26
CA LEU A 254 -21.86 -25.29 1.14
C LEU A 254 -21.45 -24.53 2.39
N CYS A 255 -22.07 -23.39 2.62
CA CYS A 255 -21.70 -22.42 3.65
C CYS A 255 -22.86 -22.22 4.64
N ASP A 256 -22.54 -22.24 5.92
CA ASP A 256 -23.46 -21.73 6.95
C ASP A 256 -23.77 -20.24 6.66
N ASN A 257 -25.05 -19.85 6.73
CA ASN A 257 -25.51 -18.50 6.43
C ASN A 257 -24.80 -17.44 7.28
N ALA A 258 -24.39 -17.76 8.50
CA ALA A 258 -23.63 -16.84 9.36
C ALA A 258 -22.20 -16.55 8.85
N LEU A 259 -21.66 -17.36 7.90
CA LEU A 259 -20.35 -17.16 7.30
C LEU A 259 -20.38 -16.55 5.89
N ILE A 260 -21.55 -16.14 5.41
CA ILE A 260 -21.68 -15.51 4.09
C ILE A 260 -20.82 -14.24 4.00
N GLY A 261 -20.71 -13.44 5.08
CA GLY A 261 -19.81 -12.29 5.14
C GLY A 261 -18.35 -12.67 4.83
N VAL A 262 -17.86 -13.76 5.40
CA VAL A 262 -16.49 -14.26 5.15
C VAL A 262 -16.29 -14.66 3.68
N ILE A 263 -17.32 -15.24 3.05
CA ILE A 263 -17.29 -15.57 1.62
C ILE A 263 -17.25 -14.32 0.76
N VAL A 264 -18.11 -13.34 1.07
CA VAL A 264 -18.17 -12.06 0.34
C VAL A 264 -16.87 -11.26 0.51
N ASP A 265 -16.32 -11.19 1.72
CA ASP A 265 -15.06 -10.51 2.01
C ASP A 265 -13.89 -11.13 1.23
N ARG A 266 -13.90 -12.46 1.06
CA ARG A 266 -12.81 -13.17 0.37
C ARG A 266 -12.93 -13.13 -1.15
N PHE A 267 -14.14 -13.36 -1.68
CA PHE A 267 -14.35 -13.56 -3.12
C PHE A 267 -15.01 -12.38 -3.82
N GLY A 268 -15.47 -11.39 -3.06
CA GLY A 268 -16.13 -10.20 -3.57
C GLY A 268 -17.66 -10.32 -3.57
N SER A 269 -18.34 -9.17 -3.64
CA SER A 269 -19.81 -9.10 -3.63
C SER A 269 -20.46 -9.68 -4.88
N ASP A 270 -19.69 -9.96 -5.92
CA ASP A 270 -20.11 -10.58 -7.18
C ASP A 270 -20.10 -12.12 -7.15
N VAL A 271 -19.70 -12.74 -6.01
CA VAL A 271 -19.75 -14.19 -5.85
C VAL A 271 -21.18 -14.71 -5.99
N ALA A 272 -21.36 -15.76 -6.80
CA ALA A 272 -22.67 -16.34 -7.06
C ALA A 272 -23.15 -17.13 -5.81
N LEU A 273 -24.15 -16.60 -5.12
CA LEU A 273 -24.76 -17.21 -3.94
C LEU A 273 -26.21 -17.65 -4.26
N ARG A 274 -26.60 -18.79 -3.75
CA ARG A 274 -28.00 -19.25 -3.77
C ARG A 274 -28.35 -19.94 -2.45
N PRO A 275 -29.57 -19.75 -1.91
CA PRO A 275 -30.05 -20.51 -0.77
C PRO A 275 -30.01 -22.02 -1.06
N TYR A 276 -29.62 -22.82 -0.08
CA TYR A 276 -29.66 -24.29 -0.13
C TYR A 276 -30.76 -24.83 0.79
N ASP A 277 -30.78 -24.38 2.05
CA ASP A 277 -31.80 -24.59 3.04
C ASP A 277 -31.92 -23.36 3.98
N ASP A 278 -32.69 -23.47 5.07
CA ASP A 278 -32.92 -22.33 5.99
C ASP A 278 -31.63 -21.85 6.69
N THR A 279 -30.60 -22.68 6.76
CA THR A 279 -29.36 -22.44 7.51
C THR A 279 -28.11 -22.36 6.64
N HIS A 280 -28.19 -22.77 5.37
CA HIS A 280 -27.06 -22.86 4.46
C HIS A 280 -27.33 -22.20 3.10
N ALA A 281 -26.24 -21.75 2.48
CA ALA A 281 -26.22 -21.30 1.10
C ALA A 281 -25.11 -22.02 0.30
N LEU A 282 -25.29 -22.11 -1.00
CA LEU A 282 -24.25 -22.56 -1.94
C LEU A 282 -23.59 -21.35 -2.58
N ALA A 283 -22.27 -21.31 -2.45
CA ALA A 283 -21.40 -20.30 -3.08
C ALA A 283 -20.66 -20.96 -4.26
N ARG A 284 -20.77 -20.39 -5.46
CA ARG A 284 -20.06 -20.87 -6.66
C ARG A 284 -18.97 -19.86 -7.05
N MET A 285 -17.75 -20.37 -7.27
CA MET A 285 -16.59 -19.58 -7.62
C MET A 285 -15.55 -20.37 -8.39
N ASN A 286 -14.61 -19.66 -9.05
CA ASN A 286 -13.42 -20.26 -9.64
C ASN A 286 -12.24 -20.00 -8.70
N ILE A 287 -11.47 -21.03 -8.38
CA ILE A 287 -10.27 -20.92 -7.53
C ILE A 287 -9.09 -21.70 -8.11
N ALA A 288 -7.88 -21.27 -7.76
CA ALA A 288 -6.67 -22.08 -7.90
C ALA A 288 -6.56 -23.02 -6.70
N VAL A 289 -6.74 -24.31 -6.91
CA VAL A 289 -6.69 -25.31 -5.83
C VAL A 289 -5.27 -25.40 -5.30
N SER A 290 -5.10 -25.13 -4.02
CA SER A 290 -3.79 -25.11 -3.36
C SER A 290 -3.87 -25.55 -1.91
N PRO A 291 -2.75 -25.97 -1.28
CA PRO A 291 -2.72 -26.23 0.16
C PRO A 291 -3.19 -25.05 1.02
N GLN A 292 -2.97 -23.82 0.56
CA GLN A 292 -3.43 -22.61 1.26
C GLN A 292 -4.94 -22.47 1.25
N PHE A 293 -5.60 -22.78 0.12
CA PHE A 293 -7.06 -22.87 0.05
C PHE A 293 -7.60 -23.91 1.05
N PHE A 294 -6.99 -25.09 1.10
CA PHE A 294 -7.39 -26.13 2.05
C PHE A 294 -7.17 -25.69 3.51
N GLY A 295 -6.05 -25.01 3.80
CA GLY A 295 -5.78 -24.44 5.12
C GLY A 295 -6.81 -23.38 5.53
N TRP A 296 -7.17 -22.46 4.60
CA TRP A 296 -8.21 -21.49 4.81
C TRP A 296 -9.56 -22.15 5.11
N LEU A 297 -9.93 -23.16 4.31
CA LEU A 297 -11.18 -23.88 4.48
C LEU A 297 -11.23 -24.62 5.83
N ALA A 298 -10.13 -25.26 6.24
CA ALA A 298 -10.00 -25.91 7.55
C ALA A 298 -10.20 -24.92 8.71
N GLY A 299 -9.69 -23.68 8.56
CA GLY A 299 -9.86 -22.60 9.54
C GLY A 299 -11.31 -22.18 9.79
N LEU A 300 -12.23 -22.54 8.90
CA LEU A 300 -13.67 -22.28 9.04
C LEU A 300 -14.40 -23.38 9.86
N SER A 301 -13.66 -24.26 10.49
CA SER A 301 -14.15 -25.24 11.49
C SER A 301 -15.27 -26.15 10.97
N GLY A 302 -15.25 -26.52 9.68
CA GLY A 302 -16.24 -27.38 9.05
C GLY A 302 -17.60 -26.74 8.75
N ARG A 303 -17.78 -25.45 9.04
CA ARG A 303 -19.00 -24.68 8.74
C ARG A 303 -19.09 -24.27 7.27
N VAL A 304 -18.01 -24.45 6.54
CA VAL A 304 -17.95 -24.34 5.07
C VAL A 304 -17.33 -25.63 4.55
N THR A 305 -18.00 -26.27 3.60
CA THR A 305 -17.57 -27.57 3.05
C THR A 305 -17.61 -27.56 1.53
N ILE A 306 -16.79 -28.41 0.90
CA ILE A 306 -16.79 -28.56 -0.55
C ILE A 306 -18.01 -29.39 -0.95
N TYR A 307 -18.98 -28.77 -1.63
CA TYR A 307 -20.16 -29.42 -2.15
C TYR A 307 -19.87 -30.07 -3.52
N ALA A 308 -19.15 -29.37 -4.38
CA ALA A 308 -18.74 -29.87 -5.69
C ALA A 308 -17.42 -29.20 -6.16
N PRO A 309 -16.59 -29.88 -6.96
CA PRO A 309 -16.72 -31.27 -7.39
C PRO A 309 -16.34 -32.27 -6.29
N GLN A 310 -16.83 -33.49 -6.40
CA GLN A 310 -16.56 -34.54 -5.40
C GLN A 310 -15.07 -34.94 -5.35
N SER A 311 -14.37 -34.90 -6.48
CA SER A 311 -12.91 -35.11 -6.54
C SER A 311 -12.14 -34.20 -5.60
N LEU A 312 -12.49 -32.91 -5.58
CA LEU A 312 -11.88 -31.92 -4.71
C LEU A 312 -12.19 -32.18 -3.24
N ALA A 313 -13.42 -32.60 -2.92
CA ALA A 313 -13.79 -32.99 -1.56
C ALA A 313 -12.97 -34.19 -1.05
N VAL A 314 -12.68 -35.18 -1.93
CA VAL A 314 -11.79 -36.31 -1.63
C VAL A 314 -10.34 -35.81 -1.40
N SER A 315 -9.83 -34.92 -2.28
CA SER A 315 -8.50 -34.33 -2.14
C SER A 315 -8.34 -33.56 -0.81
N TYR A 316 -9.39 -32.82 -0.42
CA TYR A 316 -9.41 -32.09 0.85
C TYR A 316 -9.42 -33.06 2.07
N LYS A 317 -10.19 -34.14 2.03
CA LYS A 317 -10.15 -35.17 3.09
C LYS A 317 -8.76 -35.78 3.21
N GLY A 318 -8.09 -36.08 2.10
CA GLY A 318 -6.71 -36.56 2.08
C GLY A 318 -5.71 -35.53 2.64
N TYR A 319 -5.94 -34.26 2.42
CA TYR A 319 -5.14 -33.19 3.05
C TYR A 319 -5.33 -33.17 4.56
N LEU A 320 -6.57 -33.24 5.07
CA LEU A 320 -6.86 -33.26 6.49
C LEU A 320 -6.26 -34.50 7.17
N GLN A 321 -6.35 -35.70 6.52
CA GLN A 321 -5.77 -36.90 7.04
C GLN A 321 -4.25 -36.79 7.23
N ARG A 322 -3.53 -36.25 6.22
CA ARG A 322 -2.08 -36.00 6.35
C ARG A 322 -1.71 -35.07 7.50
N LEU A 323 -2.57 -34.08 7.81
CA LEU A 323 -2.35 -33.22 8.97
C LEU A 323 -2.52 -33.98 10.28
N LEU A 324 -3.53 -34.85 10.38
CA LEU A 324 -3.76 -35.69 11.56
C LEU A 324 -2.62 -36.68 11.75
N ASP A 325 -2.14 -37.31 10.68
CA ASP A 325 -1.04 -38.29 10.72
C ASP A 325 0.32 -37.64 11.08
N GLY A 326 0.45 -36.30 10.93
CA GLY A 326 1.65 -35.53 11.28
C GLY A 326 1.63 -34.91 12.68
N CYS A 327 0.53 -35.08 13.43
CA CYS A 327 0.40 -34.66 14.82
C CYS A 327 0.64 -35.82 15.76
#